data_22a674032a70748fa0daf9c838779a8c
#
_entry.id   22a674032a70748fa0daf9c838779a8c
#
_cell.length_a   1.000
_cell.length_b   1.000
_cell.length_c   1.000
_cell.angle_alpha   90.00
_cell.angle_beta   90.00
_cell.angle_gamma   90.00
#
_symmetry.space_group_name_H-M   'P 1'
#
loop_
_entity.id
_entity.type
_entity.pdbx_description
1 polymer ?
#
loop_
_entity_poly.entity_id
_entity_poly.type
_entity_poly.pdbx_seq_one_letter_code
_entity_poly.pdbx_strand_id
1 'polypeptide(L)'
;MNNDNYKKWFIGLAGGFVVIAGVLTSSFYVSYEKVKGELAQTSGELLNAQSQVEDLTKELEESSNAVEETREGYVTVMLQDGEKEDLPEIPFSVDLEDWNYVLVNEKNPLQQDFEVDLAKTDNGMYVDRRIQKALEMMLADGKKEGLPLMVCSAYRDYQKQDQLMDNSIAKFVRGGMSYKDAFFKTKEEIALTGASEHHTGLAVDIVGKNHQGLDKSQASTKEAIWLNEHAAEYGFILRFPQDKVAITGISYESWHFRYVGEEAAKFMKENNLCLEEFVELAKAQQEQEALKEAEME
;
A
#
# COMPACT_ATOMS: atom_id res chain seq x y z
N MET A 1 39.71 -100.41 -19.81
CA MET A 1 38.55 -99.59 -19.51
C MET A 1 37.64 -99.52 -20.78
N ASN A 2 36.39 -99.92 -20.64
CA ASN A 2 35.54 -100.31 -21.76
C ASN A 2 35.05 -99.03 -22.49
N ASN A 3 35.18 -98.97 -23.76
CA ASN A 3 34.83 -97.85 -24.67
C ASN A 3 33.34 -97.39 -24.58
N ASP A 4 32.46 -98.19 -24.00
CA ASP A 4 31.08 -97.94 -23.79
C ASP A 4 30.77 -96.97 -22.60
N ASN A 5 31.68 -96.90 -21.62
CA ASN A 5 31.59 -96.00 -20.46
C ASN A 5 31.91 -94.55 -20.85
N TYR A 6 32.86 -94.34 -21.79
CA TYR A 6 33.15 -93.02 -22.32
C TYR A 6 32.01 -92.39 -23.12
N LYS A 7 31.35 -93.23 -23.96
CA LYS A 7 30.17 -92.75 -24.73
C LYS A 7 29.01 -92.38 -23.82
N LYS A 8 28.72 -93.10 -22.77
CA LYS A 8 27.66 -92.79 -21.81
C LYS A 8 27.98 -91.54 -21.02
N TRP A 9 29.27 -91.32 -20.69
CA TRP A 9 29.71 -90.07 -19.97
C TRP A 9 29.61 -88.83 -20.86
N PHE A 10 29.98 -88.94 -22.15
CA PHE A 10 29.89 -87.83 -23.09
C PHE A 10 28.44 -87.48 -23.42
N ILE A 11 27.53 -88.48 -23.55
CA ILE A 11 26.10 -88.24 -23.76
C ILE A 11 25.48 -87.58 -22.51
N GLY A 12 25.84 -88.00 -21.34
CA GLY A 12 25.38 -87.41 -20.10
C GLY A 12 25.84 -85.95 -19.93
N LEU A 13 27.09 -85.65 -20.25
CA LEU A 13 27.65 -84.27 -20.22
C LEU A 13 26.98 -83.40 -21.29
N ALA A 14 26.81 -83.89 -22.53
CA ALA A 14 26.17 -83.13 -23.57
C ALA A 14 24.68 -82.89 -23.28
N GLY A 15 23.94 -83.88 -22.73
CA GLY A 15 22.58 -83.75 -22.28
C GLY A 15 22.45 -82.67 -21.10
N GLY A 16 23.39 -82.76 -20.16
CA GLY A 16 23.45 -81.77 -19.07
C GLY A 16 23.69 -80.33 -19.54
N PHE A 17 24.58 -80.14 -20.51
CA PHE A 17 24.84 -78.83 -21.13
C PHE A 17 23.66 -78.23 -21.86
N VAL A 18 22.91 -79.10 -22.62
CA VAL A 18 21.72 -78.66 -23.32
C VAL A 18 20.59 -78.32 -22.39
N VAL A 19 20.39 -79.02 -21.30
CA VAL A 19 19.38 -78.70 -20.28
C VAL A 19 19.77 -77.37 -19.51
N ILE A 20 21.02 -77.19 -19.12
CA ILE A 20 21.50 -75.97 -18.48
C ILE A 20 21.40 -74.78 -19.41
N ALA A 21 21.76 -74.95 -20.73
CA ALA A 21 21.63 -73.88 -21.70
C ALA A 21 20.14 -73.57 -21.96
N GLY A 22 19.24 -74.56 -22.00
CA GLY A 22 17.80 -74.35 -22.15
C GLY A 22 17.15 -73.64 -20.97
N VAL A 23 17.56 -73.97 -19.73
CA VAL A 23 17.10 -73.26 -18.49
C VAL A 23 17.62 -71.80 -18.43
N LEU A 24 18.89 -71.59 -18.77
CA LEU A 24 19.47 -70.26 -18.81
C LEU A 24 18.80 -69.38 -19.89
N THR A 25 18.56 -69.88 -21.07
CA THR A 25 17.87 -69.12 -22.13
C THR A 25 16.41 -68.84 -21.81
N SER A 26 15.70 -69.78 -21.19
CA SER A 26 14.30 -69.56 -20.76
C SER A 26 14.23 -68.53 -19.61
N SER A 27 15.17 -68.60 -18.63
CA SER A 27 15.26 -67.64 -17.54
C SER A 27 15.59 -66.22 -18.07
N PHE A 28 16.51 -66.15 -19.03
CA PHE A 28 16.85 -64.87 -19.69
C PHE A 28 15.68 -64.29 -20.46
N TYR A 29 14.94 -65.13 -21.18
CA TYR A 29 13.75 -64.68 -21.93
C TYR A 29 12.66 -64.17 -21.01
N VAL A 30 12.36 -64.86 -19.89
CA VAL A 30 11.36 -64.42 -18.91
C VAL A 30 11.79 -63.06 -18.28
N SER A 31 13.09 -62.93 -17.91
CA SER A 31 13.59 -61.67 -17.41
C SER A 31 13.55 -60.52 -18.43
N TYR A 32 13.84 -60.80 -19.71
CA TYR A 32 13.73 -59.85 -20.81
C TYR A 32 12.30 -59.32 -21.00
N GLU A 33 11.30 -60.25 -21.07
CA GLU A 33 9.90 -59.85 -21.22
C GLU A 33 9.39 -59.07 -20.00
N LYS A 34 9.84 -59.36 -18.77
CA LYS A 34 9.53 -58.60 -17.58
C LYS A 34 10.06 -57.18 -17.66
N VAL A 35 11.35 -57.03 -17.98
CA VAL A 35 11.99 -55.68 -18.12
C VAL A 35 11.35 -54.90 -19.25
N LYS A 36 10.99 -55.53 -20.37
CA LYS A 36 10.28 -54.89 -21.46
C LYS A 36 8.88 -54.42 -21.06
N GLY A 37 8.18 -55.20 -20.25
CA GLY A 37 6.89 -54.78 -19.65
C GLY A 37 7.02 -53.60 -18.71
N GLU A 38 7.99 -53.64 -17.79
CA GLU A 38 8.27 -52.55 -16.88
C GLU A 38 8.67 -51.24 -17.62
N LEU A 39 9.49 -51.35 -18.67
CA LEU A 39 9.86 -50.23 -19.53
C LEU A 39 8.66 -49.62 -20.26
N ALA A 40 7.76 -50.46 -20.79
CA ALA A 40 6.54 -49.99 -21.45
C ALA A 40 5.61 -49.28 -20.48
N GLN A 41 5.45 -49.79 -19.25
CA GLN A 41 4.67 -49.17 -18.20
C GLN A 41 5.25 -47.81 -17.81
N THR A 42 6.57 -47.76 -17.51
CA THR A 42 7.26 -46.52 -17.14
C THR A 42 7.20 -45.46 -18.25
N SER A 43 7.30 -45.92 -19.53
CA SER A 43 7.15 -45.03 -20.68
C SER A 43 5.73 -44.45 -20.78
N GLY A 44 4.68 -45.26 -20.48
CA GLY A 44 3.31 -44.80 -20.40
C GLY A 44 3.08 -43.80 -19.25
N GLU A 45 3.63 -44.08 -18.10
CA GLU A 45 3.58 -43.19 -16.94
C GLU A 45 4.29 -41.85 -17.23
N LEU A 46 5.44 -41.86 -17.91
CA LEU A 46 6.16 -40.65 -18.31
C LEU A 46 5.35 -39.81 -19.31
N LEU A 47 4.73 -40.43 -20.30
CA LEU A 47 3.87 -39.74 -21.27
C LEU A 47 2.67 -39.06 -20.59
N ASN A 48 2.05 -39.77 -19.65
CA ASN A 48 0.93 -39.19 -18.87
C ASN A 48 1.40 -38.03 -17.98
N ALA A 49 2.55 -38.16 -17.32
CA ALA A 49 3.13 -37.05 -16.53
C ALA A 49 3.48 -35.84 -17.41
N GLN A 50 4.01 -36.05 -18.60
CA GLN A 50 4.28 -34.98 -19.56
C GLN A 50 3.01 -34.24 -19.98
N SER A 51 1.94 -34.97 -20.28
CA SER A 51 0.64 -34.37 -20.61
C SER A 51 0.07 -33.56 -19.44
N GLN A 52 0.20 -34.05 -18.20
CA GLN A 52 -0.25 -33.32 -17.01
C GLN A 52 0.55 -32.02 -16.78
N VAL A 53 1.86 -32.04 -17.03
CA VAL A 53 2.69 -30.85 -16.97
C VAL A 53 2.27 -29.81 -18.00
N GLU A 54 1.96 -30.27 -19.23
CA GLU A 54 1.50 -29.38 -20.30
C GLU A 54 0.14 -28.74 -19.98
N ASP A 55 -0.81 -29.53 -19.47
CA ASP A 55 -2.11 -29.01 -19.00
C ASP A 55 -1.99 -28.03 -17.86
N LEU A 56 -1.17 -28.32 -16.83
CA LEU A 56 -0.92 -27.42 -15.70
C LEU A 56 -0.20 -26.15 -16.12
N THR A 57 0.72 -26.22 -17.07
CA THR A 57 1.40 -25.04 -17.61
C THR A 57 0.41 -24.10 -18.29
N LYS A 58 -0.52 -24.68 -19.08
CA LYS A 58 -1.57 -23.90 -19.73
C LYS A 58 -2.55 -23.28 -18.74
N GLU A 59 -2.98 -24.02 -17.72
CA GLU A 59 -3.81 -23.46 -16.64
C GLU A 59 -3.10 -22.32 -15.89
N LEU A 60 -1.79 -22.45 -15.67
CA LEU A 60 -0.98 -21.41 -15.03
C LEU A 60 -0.89 -20.15 -15.90
N GLU A 61 -0.66 -20.31 -17.22
CA GLU A 61 -0.64 -19.19 -18.16
C GLU A 61 -2.01 -18.49 -18.25
N GLU A 62 -3.11 -19.26 -18.34
CA GLU A 62 -4.46 -18.71 -18.35
C GLU A 62 -4.79 -17.97 -17.04
N SER A 63 -4.39 -18.51 -15.89
CA SER A 63 -4.55 -17.87 -14.58
C SER A 63 -3.69 -16.64 -14.45
N SER A 64 -2.45 -16.66 -14.92
CA SER A 64 -1.54 -15.50 -14.92
C SER A 64 -2.09 -14.36 -15.78
N ASN A 65 -2.57 -14.66 -16.99
CA ASN A 65 -3.17 -13.67 -17.87
C ASN A 65 -4.46 -13.07 -17.28
N ALA A 66 -5.30 -13.89 -16.62
CA ALA A 66 -6.50 -13.40 -15.94
C ALA A 66 -6.17 -12.50 -14.75
N VAL A 67 -5.09 -12.78 -14.00
CA VAL A 67 -4.60 -11.92 -12.91
C VAL A 67 -4.05 -10.60 -13.48
N GLU A 68 -3.34 -10.65 -14.60
CA GLU A 68 -2.79 -9.45 -15.25
C GLU A 68 -3.89 -8.56 -15.83
N GLU A 69 -4.92 -9.15 -16.43
CA GLU A 69 -6.11 -8.44 -16.94
C GLU A 69 -6.95 -7.79 -15.82
N THR A 70 -7.01 -8.41 -14.63
CA THR A 70 -7.68 -7.83 -13.45
C THR A 70 -6.84 -6.76 -12.75
N ARG A 71 -5.54 -6.66 -13.02
CA ARG A 71 -4.62 -5.64 -12.49
C ARG A 71 -4.41 -4.44 -13.40
N GLU A 72 -4.96 -4.47 -14.61
CA GLU A 72 -4.87 -3.31 -15.51
C GLU A 72 -5.52 -2.08 -14.83
N GLY A 73 -4.77 -0.99 -14.72
CA GLY A 73 -5.19 0.23 -14.02
C GLY A 73 -4.98 0.22 -12.50
N TYR A 74 -4.20 -0.75 -11.97
CA TYR A 74 -3.78 -0.78 -10.55
C TYR A 74 -2.27 -0.85 -10.41
N VAL A 75 -1.78 -0.22 -9.35
CA VAL A 75 -0.36 -0.20 -8.94
C VAL A 75 -0.23 -0.89 -7.59
N THR A 76 0.68 -1.88 -7.48
CA THR A 76 0.99 -2.51 -6.19
C THR A 76 1.91 -1.60 -5.39
N VAL A 77 1.44 -1.12 -4.26
CA VAL A 77 2.16 -0.20 -3.37
C VAL A 77 2.58 -0.92 -2.10
N MET A 78 3.79 -0.65 -1.63
CA MET A 78 4.24 -1.05 -0.30
C MET A 78 3.89 0.06 0.69
N LEU A 79 2.94 -0.19 1.58
CA LEU A 79 2.54 0.77 2.60
C LEU A 79 3.56 0.88 3.73
N GLN A 80 3.47 1.93 4.53
CA GLN A 80 4.42 2.22 5.61
C GLN A 80 4.45 1.19 6.74
N ASP A 81 3.42 0.37 6.87
CA ASP A 81 3.32 -0.77 7.82
C ASP A 81 3.93 -2.07 7.25
N GLY A 82 4.34 -2.07 5.97
CA GLY A 82 4.95 -3.19 5.27
C GLY A 82 3.93 -4.09 4.55
N GLU A 83 2.65 -3.77 4.59
CA GLU A 83 1.63 -4.45 3.80
C GLU A 83 1.68 -3.98 2.33
N LYS A 84 1.29 -4.88 1.41
CA LYS A 84 1.14 -4.56 0.00
C LYS A 84 -0.33 -4.37 -0.32
N GLU A 85 -0.66 -3.29 -1.01
CA GLU A 85 -2.01 -2.99 -1.45
C GLU A 85 -2.00 -2.63 -2.94
N ASP A 86 -3.00 -3.12 -3.69
CA ASP A 86 -3.21 -2.74 -5.07
C ASP A 86 -4.12 -1.50 -5.09
N LEU A 87 -3.54 -0.34 -5.40
CA LEU A 87 -4.24 0.94 -5.47
C LEU A 87 -4.48 1.32 -6.93
N PRO A 88 -5.57 2.06 -7.23
CA PRO A 88 -5.85 2.49 -8.61
C PRO A 88 -4.77 3.43 -9.12
N GLU A 89 -4.42 3.29 -10.39
CA GLU A 89 -3.46 4.15 -11.08
C GLU A 89 -3.92 5.62 -11.06
N ILE A 90 -2.99 6.55 -10.80
CA ILE A 90 -3.27 7.98 -10.81
C ILE A 90 -3.43 8.43 -12.28
N PRO A 91 -4.61 8.96 -12.69
CA PRO A 91 -4.89 9.25 -14.09
C PRO A 91 -4.36 10.61 -14.58
N PHE A 92 -3.48 11.26 -13.81
CA PHE A 92 -2.88 12.55 -14.12
C PHE A 92 -1.41 12.58 -13.69
N SER A 93 -0.63 13.50 -14.26
CA SER A 93 0.79 13.64 -13.90
C SER A 93 0.95 14.22 -12.50
N VAL A 94 1.80 13.59 -11.69
CA VAL A 94 2.17 14.03 -10.34
C VAL A 94 3.67 14.29 -10.30
N ASP A 95 4.07 15.51 -9.95
CA ASP A 95 5.44 15.81 -9.55
C ASP A 95 5.48 15.93 -8.03
N LEU A 96 6.09 14.95 -7.37
CA LEU A 96 6.19 14.93 -5.90
C LEU A 96 7.05 16.05 -5.31
N GLU A 97 7.85 16.74 -6.14
CA GLU A 97 8.59 17.93 -5.74
C GLU A 97 7.71 19.20 -5.74
N ASP A 98 6.49 19.11 -6.26
CA ASP A 98 5.54 20.22 -6.20
C ASP A 98 5.17 20.56 -4.76
N TRP A 99 5.06 21.85 -4.50
CA TRP A 99 4.85 22.44 -3.16
C TRP A 99 3.60 21.93 -2.42
N ASN A 100 2.57 21.49 -3.13
CA ASN A 100 1.31 21.01 -2.55
C ASN A 100 1.37 19.53 -2.09
N TYR A 101 2.39 18.77 -2.51
CA TYR A 101 2.56 17.37 -2.13
C TYR A 101 3.57 17.16 -1.00
N VAL A 102 4.15 18.23 -0.45
CA VAL A 102 5.11 18.09 0.66
C VAL A 102 4.46 17.31 1.83
N LEU A 103 4.97 16.12 2.09
CA LEU A 103 4.51 15.27 3.19
C LEU A 103 5.24 15.67 4.47
N VAL A 104 4.48 16.12 5.47
CA VAL A 104 5.00 16.54 6.77
C VAL A 104 4.38 15.67 7.87
N ASN A 105 5.22 14.91 8.57
CA ASN A 105 4.85 14.08 9.71
C ASN A 105 6.11 13.75 10.54
N GLU A 106 6.03 12.89 11.54
CA GLU A 106 7.18 12.52 12.38
C GLU A 106 8.33 11.86 11.61
N LYS A 107 8.03 11.15 10.51
CA LYS A 107 9.04 10.51 9.67
C LYS A 107 9.64 11.49 8.66
N ASN A 108 8.90 12.53 8.29
CA ASN A 108 9.26 13.56 7.33
C ASN A 108 9.12 14.95 7.97
N PRO A 109 9.96 15.31 8.94
CA PRO A 109 9.87 16.61 9.61
C PRO A 109 10.31 17.73 8.68
N LEU A 110 9.56 18.83 8.68
CA LEU A 110 9.87 20.03 7.93
C LEU A 110 11.12 20.71 8.50
N GLN A 111 11.99 21.17 7.62
CA GLN A 111 13.19 21.92 8.05
C GLN A 111 12.82 23.32 8.57
N GLN A 112 13.57 23.84 9.53
CA GLN A 112 13.29 25.14 10.17
C GLN A 112 13.39 26.34 9.22
N ASP A 113 14.14 26.20 8.14
CA ASP A 113 14.34 27.21 7.09
C ASP A 113 13.32 27.13 5.95
N PHE A 114 12.28 26.30 6.11
CA PHE A 114 11.20 26.23 5.13
C PHE A 114 10.44 27.56 5.08
N GLU A 115 10.52 28.23 3.95
CA GLU A 115 9.90 29.53 3.72
C GLU A 115 8.48 29.38 3.19
N VAL A 116 7.53 30.16 3.76
CA VAL A 116 6.13 30.21 3.33
C VAL A 116 5.77 31.65 2.97
N ASP A 117 5.27 31.86 1.76
CA ASP A 117 4.69 33.16 1.39
C ASP A 117 3.27 33.26 1.96
N LEU A 118 3.17 33.92 3.10
CA LEU A 118 1.94 34.01 3.87
C LEU A 118 1.00 35.09 3.34
N ALA A 119 -0.29 34.73 3.21
CA ALA A 119 -1.39 35.63 2.98
C ALA A 119 -2.38 35.60 4.14
N LYS A 120 -3.00 36.76 4.42
CA LYS A 120 -3.96 36.88 5.51
C LYS A 120 -5.37 36.62 5.02
N THR A 121 -6.10 35.73 5.69
CA THR A 121 -7.51 35.45 5.45
C THR A 121 -8.40 36.54 6.05
N ASP A 122 -9.68 36.60 5.66
CA ASP A 122 -10.65 37.57 6.16
C ASP A 122 -10.81 37.59 7.69
N ASN A 123 -10.66 36.43 8.34
CA ASN A 123 -10.73 36.32 9.79
C ASN A 123 -9.39 36.52 10.51
N GLY A 124 -8.36 36.95 9.77
CA GLY A 124 -7.08 37.34 10.32
C GLY A 124 -6.04 36.25 10.53
N MET A 125 -6.35 34.99 10.14
CA MET A 125 -5.40 33.88 10.11
C MET A 125 -4.46 33.99 8.91
N TYR A 126 -3.33 33.28 8.95
CA TYR A 126 -2.38 33.25 7.85
C TYR A 126 -2.35 31.85 7.22
N VAL A 127 -2.31 31.81 5.88
CA VAL A 127 -2.14 30.60 5.08
C VAL A 127 -1.09 30.85 4.00
N ASP A 128 -0.62 29.80 3.35
CA ASP A 128 0.17 29.96 2.12
C ASP A 128 -0.67 30.73 1.08
N ARG A 129 -0.08 31.73 0.44
CA ARG A 129 -0.77 32.60 -0.52
C ARG A 129 -1.41 31.81 -1.66
N ARG A 130 -0.81 30.69 -2.05
CA ARG A 130 -1.27 29.85 -3.16
C ARG A 130 -2.62 29.20 -2.90
N ILE A 131 -2.95 28.91 -1.63
CA ILE A 131 -4.22 28.26 -1.25
C ILE A 131 -5.31 29.25 -0.85
N GLN A 132 -4.99 30.53 -0.65
CA GLN A 132 -5.91 31.53 -0.11
C GLN A 132 -7.23 31.57 -0.90
N LYS A 133 -7.15 31.66 -2.24
CA LYS A 133 -8.33 31.74 -3.10
C LYS A 133 -9.24 30.51 -2.99
N ALA A 134 -8.66 29.32 -3.02
CA ALA A 134 -9.39 28.06 -2.89
C ALA A 134 -10.13 27.97 -1.54
N LEU A 135 -9.44 28.35 -0.46
CA LEU A 135 -10.02 28.40 0.88
C LEU A 135 -11.18 29.42 0.95
N GLU A 136 -10.99 30.64 0.45
CA GLU A 136 -12.05 31.66 0.44
C GLU A 136 -13.28 31.23 -0.36
N MET A 137 -13.09 30.55 -1.49
CA MET A 137 -14.19 29.98 -2.29
C MET A 137 -14.97 28.93 -1.49
N MET A 138 -14.28 27.97 -0.88
CA MET A 138 -14.90 26.93 -0.05
C MET A 138 -15.71 27.53 1.11
N LEU A 139 -15.15 28.50 1.84
CA LEU A 139 -15.84 29.19 2.95
C LEU A 139 -17.07 29.98 2.45
N ALA A 140 -16.97 30.61 1.28
CA ALA A 140 -18.05 31.39 0.70
C ALA A 140 -19.21 30.50 0.25
N ASP A 141 -18.92 29.32 -0.32
CA ASP A 141 -19.96 28.40 -0.77
C ASP A 141 -20.66 27.72 0.40
N GLY A 142 -19.93 27.27 1.43
CA GLY A 142 -20.57 26.82 2.68
C GLY A 142 -21.48 27.89 3.29
N LYS A 143 -21.07 29.16 3.25
CA LYS A 143 -21.92 30.26 3.73
C LYS A 143 -23.21 30.45 2.89
N LYS A 144 -23.13 30.25 1.56
CA LYS A 144 -24.33 30.32 0.68
C LYS A 144 -25.37 29.26 1.03
N GLU A 145 -24.87 28.08 1.50
CA GLU A 145 -25.73 26.99 1.97
C GLU A 145 -26.22 27.15 3.42
N GLY A 146 -25.90 28.29 4.03
CA GLY A 146 -26.32 28.59 5.40
C GLY A 146 -25.43 27.99 6.49
N LEU A 147 -24.26 27.50 6.11
CA LEU A 147 -23.27 26.92 7.00
C LEU A 147 -22.19 27.97 7.31
N PRO A 148 -22.16 28.55 8.51
CA PRO A 148 -21.22 29.62 8.86
C PRO A 148 -19.84 29.03 9.22
N LEU A 149 -19.08 28.61 8.21
CA LEU A 149 -17.72 28.09 8.34
C LEU A 149 -16.74 29.16 8.86
N MET A 150 -15.76 28.72 9.66
CA MET A 150 -14.72 29.58 10.20
C MET A 150 -13.40 28.81 10.31
N VAL A 151 -12.31 29.42 9.84
CA VAL A 151 -10.95 28.94 10.11
C VAL A 151 -10.59 29.31 11.55
N CYS A 152 -10.36 28.34 12.41
CA CYS A 152 -9.97 28.55 13.81
C CYS A 152 -8.48 28.36 14.07
N SER A 153 -7.77 27.68 13.16
CA SER A 153 -6.31 27.57 13.16
C SER A 153 -5.82 27.46 11.72
N ALA A 154 -4.65 27.98 11.43
CA ALA A 154 -4.01 27.92 10.12
C ALA A 154 -2.49 27.86 10.29
N TYR A 155 -1.70 28.69 9.58
CA TYR A 155 -0.26 28.71 9.75
C TYR A 155 0.14 28.86 11.23
N ARG A 156 1.08 28.02 11.65
CA ARG A 156 1.71 28.04 12.97
C ARG A 156 3.22 27.99 12.80
N ASP A 157 3.94 28.95 13.41
CA ASP A 157 5.38 28.86 13.53
C ASP A 157 5.80 27.79 14.56
N TYR A 158 7.08 27.46 14.57
CA TYR A 158 7.67 26.45 15.45
C TYR A 158 7.45 26.77 16.93
N GLN A 159 7.64 28.05 17.30
CA GLN A 159 7.47 28.50 18.69
C GLN A 159 6.01 28.30 19.16
N LYS A 160 5.05 28.58 18.30
CA LYS A 160 3.63 28.39 18.62
C LYS A 160 3.28 26.91 18.78
N GLN A 161 3.87 26.04 17.96
CA GLN A 161 3.69 24.59 18.08
C GLN A 161 4.26 24.06 19.39
N ASP A 162 5.47 24.49 19.80
CA ASP A 162 6.07 24.14 21.09
C ASP A 162 5.17 24.56 22.26
N GLN A 163 4.63 25.78 22.21
CA GLN A 163 3.70 26.27 23.23
C GLN A 163 2.41 25.42 23.33
N LEU A 164 1.89 24.95 22.20
CA LEU A 164 0.70 24.08 22.21
C LEU A 164 1.01 22.73 22.85
N MET A 165 2.13 22.11 22.49
CA MET A 165 2.62 20.87 23.10
C MET A 165 2.79 21.01 24.60
N ASP A 166 3.55 22.03 25.05
CA ASP A 166 3.83 22.28 26.46
C ASP A 166 2.54 22.50 27.27
N ASN A 167 1.61 23.29 26.73
CA ASN A 167 0.33 23.56 27.38
C ASN A 167 -0.52 22.30 27.53
N SER A 168 -0.57 21.45 26.52
CA SER A 168 -1.30 20.18 26.55
C SER A 168 -0.68 19.20 27.56
N ILE A 169 0.63 19.01 27.50
CA ILE A 169 1.36 18.18 28.48
C ILE A 169 1.10 18.67 29.91
N ALA A 170 1.25 19.99 30.13
CA ALA A 170 1.02 20.58 31.45
C ALA A 170 -0.43 20.42 31.93
N LYS A 171 -1.42 20.43 31.03
CA LYS A 171 -2.83 20.14 31.33
C LYS A 171 -3.01 18.72 31.85
N PHE A 172 -2.46 17.70 31.15
CA PHE A 172 -2.56 16.31 31.57
C PHE A 172 -1.79 16.03 32.85
N VAL A 173 -0.59 16.61 33.02
CA VAL A 173 0.18 16.50 34.27
C VAL A 173 -0.56 17.09 35.47
N ARG A 174 -1.19 18.27 35.31
CA ARG A 174 -2.06 18.84 36.35
C ARG A 174 -3.27 17.97 36.68
N GLY A 175 -3.73 17.18 35.69
CA GLY A 175 -4.78 16.18 35.87
C GLY A 175 -4.31 14.88 36.57
N GLY A 176 -3.03 14.79 36.98
CA GLY A 176 -2.46 13.64 37.70
C GLY A 176 -1.77 12.61 36.83
N MET A 177 -1.63 12.87 35.53
CA MET A 177 -0.90 11.98 34.62
C MET A 177 0.63 12.14 34.79
N SER A 178 1.42 11.07 34.61
CA SER A 178 2.87 11.20 34.57
C SER A 178 3.28 12.05 33.36
N TYR A 179 4.44 12.72 33.42
CA TYR A 179 4.94 13.50 32.28
C TYR A 179 5.08 12.65 31.02
N LYS A 180 5.61 11.43 31.16
CA LYS A 180 5.76 10.47 30.06
C LYS A 180 4.42 10.15 29.40
N ASP A 181 3.40 9.79 30.19
CA ASP A 181 2.09 9.45 29.67
C ASP A 181 1.38 10.67 29.08
N ALA A 182 1.53 11.85 29.72
CA ALA A 182 1.02 13.12 29.21
C ALA A 182 1.65 13.50 27.87
N PHE A 183 2.94 13.26 27.68
CA PHE A 183 3.65 13.49 26.41
C PHE A 183 3.09 12.58 25.31
N PHE A 184 3.01 11.27 25.54
CA PHE A 184 2.47 10.35 24.53
C PHE A 184 1.00 10.63 24.24
N LYS A 185 0.20 10.97 25.27
CA LYS A 185 -1.20 11.34 25.06
C LYS A 185 -1.36 12.61 24.23
N THR A 186 -0.50 13.61 24.46
CA THR A 186 -0.48 14.85 23.67
C THR A 186 -0.13 14.58 22.21
N LYS A 187 0.84 13.68 21.93
CA LYS A 187 1.25 13.30 20.56
C LYS A 187 0.14 12.67 19.72
N GLU A 188 -0.87 12.07 20.34
CA GLU A 188 -2.01 11.52 19.61
C GLU A 188 -2.89 12.60 18.95
N GLU A 189 -2.82 13.84 19.45
CA GLU A 189 -3.68 14.95 19.05
C GLU A 189 -2.89 16.18 18.54
N ILE A 190 -1.63 16.32 18.92
CA ILE A 190 -0.78 17.48 18.58
C ILE A 190 0.55 16.97 18.05
N ALA A 191 0.82 17.21 16.78
CA ALA A 191 2.07 16.85 16.15
C ALA A 191 3.27 17.52 16.82
N LEU A 192 4.42 16.85 16.83
CA LEU A 192 5.68 17.44 17.27
C LEU A 192 6.07 18.64 16.42
N THR A 193 6.83 19.54 16.99
CA THR A 193 7.43 20.66 16.26
C THR A 193 8.29 20.14 15.11
N GLY A 194 8.07 20.71 13.91
CA GLY A 194 8.61 20.22 12.66
C GLY A 194 7.74 19.14 11.98
N ALA A 195 6.90 18.41 12.72
CA ALA A 195 6.02 17.39 12.18
C ALA A 195 4.56 17.87 11.95
N SER A 196 4.30 19.14 12.19
CA SER A 196 2.96 19.74 11.99
C SER A 196 2.82 20.34 10.60
N GLU A 197 1.78 19.95 9.87
CA GLU A 197 1.45 20.52 8.56
C GLU A 197 1.09 22.00 8.61
N HIS A 198 0.67 22.50 9.76
CA HIS A 198 0.44 23.94 9.94
C HIS A 198 1.69 24.81 9.71
N HIS A 199 2.90 24.25 9.80
CA HIS A 199 4.13 24.95 9.45
C HIS A 199 4.25 25.27 7.95
N THR A 200 3.55 24.53 7.11
CA THR A 200 3.55 24.75 5.66
C THR A 200 2.62 25.86 5.20
N GLY A 201 1.66 26.24 6.06
CA GLY A 201 0.55 27.12 5.66
C GLY A 201 -0.47 26.46 4.74
N LEU A 202 -0.33 25.14 4.43
CA LEU A 202 -1.24 24.38 3.56
C LEU A 202 -2.36 23.69 4.34
N ALA A 203 -2.29 23.64 5.67
CA ALA A 203 -3.28 23.05 6.55
C ALA A 203 -4.08 24.11 7.30
N VAL A 204 -5.37 23.84 7.43
CA VAL A 204 -6.34 24.70 8.12
C VAL A 204 -7.29 23.87 8.98
N ASP A 205 -7.57 24.36 10.20
CA ASP A 205 -8.64 23.81 11.02
C ASP A 205 -9.90 24.63 10.79
N ILE A 206 -10.98 23.99 10.29
CA ILE A 206 -12.25 24.64 9.94
C ILE A 206 -13.38 24.06 10.79
N VAL A 207 -14.15 24.95 11.39
CA VAL A 207 -15.29 24.62 12.24
C VAL A 207 -16.50 25.49 11.91
N GLY A 208 -17.67 25.12 12.44
CA GLY A 208 -18.82 26.02 12.44
C GLY A 208 -18.66 27.14 13.46
N LYS A 209 -19.06 28.38 13.12
CA LYS A 209 -18.98 29.53 14.07
C LYS A 209 -19.73 29.27 15.39
N ASN A 210 -20.76 28.45 15.35
CA ASN A 210 -21.59 28.13 16.52
C ASN A 210 -21.07 26.91 17.33
N HIS A 211 -20.08 26.18 16.80
CA HIS A 211 -19.46 25.03 17.44
C HIS A 211 -17.96 25.03 17.14
N GLN A 212 -17.16 25.62 18.05
CA GLN A 212 -15.74 25.87 17.86
C GLN A 212 -14.85 24.88 18.61
N GLY A 213 -15.44 23.85 19.25
CA GLY A 213 -14.69 22.80 19.94
C GLY A 213 -13.94 21.91 18.95
N LEU A 214 -12.64 21.69 19.18
CA LEU A 214 -11.85 20.69 18.44
C LEU A 214 -11.91 19.37 19.21
N ASP A 215 -13.05 18.70 19.12
CA ASP A 215 -13.30 17.42 19.77
C ASP A 215 -14.21 16.52 18.92
N LYS A 216 -14.47 15.30 19.38
CA LYS A 216 -15.26 14.30 18.65
C LYS A 216 -16.68 14.75 18.27
N SER A 217 -17.25 15.72 18.98
CA SER A 217 -18.60 16.24 18.67
C SER A 217 -18.64 17.04 17.39
N GLN A 218 -17.50 17.58 16.96
CA GLN A 218 -17.36 18.34 15.70
C GLN A 218 -17.78 17.49 14.50
N ALA A 219 -17.45 16.21 14.46
CA ALA A 219 -17.75 15.31 13.34
C ALA A 219 -19.25 15.20 12.99
N SER A 220 -20.13 15.46 13.94
CA SER A 220 -21.57 15.38 13.75
C SER A 220 -22.23 16.73 13.40
N THR A 221 -21.44 17.80 13.30
CA THR A 221 -21.96 19.11 12.86
C THR A 221 -22.28 19.12 11.37
N LYS A 222 -23.24 19.93 10.96
CA LYS A 222 -23.58 20.08 9.54
C LYS A 222 -22.40 20.65 8.74
N GLU A 223 -21.63 21.52 9.36
CA GLU A 223 -20.44 22.13 8.79
C GLU A 223 -19.36 21.10 8.51
N ALA A 224 -19.06 20.20 9.45
CA ALA A 224 -18.08 19.15 9.25
C ALA A 224 -18.52 18.11 8.20
N ILE A 225 -19.81 17.74 8.18
CA ILE A 225 -20.38 16.85 7.16
C ILE A 225 -20.22 17.49 5.78
N TRP A 226 -20.63 18.74 5.61
CA TRP A 226 -20.49 19.47 4.35
C TRP A 226 -19.03 19.57 3.89
N LEU A 227 -18.10 19.91 4.80
CA LEU A 227 -16.68 19.96 4.49
C LEU A 227 -16.13 18.60 4.03
N ASN A 228 -16.52 17.51 4.69
CA ASN A 228 -16.12 16.18 4.27
C ASN A 228 -16.65 15.81 2.88
N GLU A 229 -17.84 16.31 2.52
CA GLU A 229 -18.45 16.08 1.20
C GLU A 229 -17.85 16.95 0.10
N HIS A 230 -17.47 18.20 0.39
CA HIS A 230 -17.15 19.19 -0.62
C HIS A 230 -15.72 19.71 -0.64
N ALA A 231 -14.90 19.50 0.41
CA ALA A 231 -13.57 20.08 0.49
C ALA A 231 -12.67 19.70 -0.69
N ALA A 232 -12.81 18.48 -1.23
CA ALA A 232 -12.04 17.99 -2.37
C ALA A 232 -12.29 18.79 -3.66
N GLU A 233 -13.46 19.39 -3.81
CA GLU A 233 -13.80 20.25 -4.95
C GLU A 233 -12.96 21.53 -4.99
N TYR A 234 -12.40 21.93 -3.83
CA TYR A 234 -11.54 23.09 -3.63
C TYR A 234 -10.07 22.71 -3.41
N GLY A 235 -9.71 21.43 -3.62
CA GLY A 235 -8.34 20.95 -3.46
C GLY A 235 -7.92 20.59 -2.04
N PHE A 236 -8.86 20.47 -1.10
CA PHE A 236 -8.58 20.10 0.29
C PHE A 236 -9.02 18.66 0.58
N ILE A 237 -8.21 17.94 1.35
CA ILE A 237 -8.56 16.62 1.89
C ILE A 237 -8.81 16.70 3.40
N LEU A 238 -9.69 15.84 3.91
CA LEU A 238 -9.74 15.52 5.33
C LEU A 238 -8.46 14.75 5.67
N ARG A 239 -7.54 15.38 6.38
CA ARG A 239 -6.16 14.90 6.49
C ARG A 239 -5.99 13.68 7.40
N PHE A 240 -6.77 13.61 8.48
CA PHE A 240 -6.67 12.58 9.50
C PHE A 240 -8.01 11.85 9.68
N PRO A 241 -8.43 11.04 8.69
CA PRO A 241 -9.67 10.28 8.78
C PRO A 241 -9.53 9.12 9.77
N GLN A 242 -10.67 8.65 10.30
CA GLN A 242 -10.70 7.71 11.42
C GLN A 242 -10.11 6.33 11.07
N ASP A 243 -10.27 5.88 9.85
CA ASP A 243 -9.79 4.60 9.35
C ASP A 243 -8.29 4.60 8.97
N LYS A 244 -7.65 5.78 8.94
CA LYS A 244 -6.24 5.95 8.56
C LYS A 244 -5.31 6.30 9.72
N VAL A 245 -5.78 6.22 10.97
CA VAL A 245 -4.99 6.54 12.17
C VAL A 245 -3.70 5.72 12.27
N ALA A 246 -3.73 4.44 11.86
CA ALA A 246 -2.55 3.58 11.89
C ALA A 246 -1.45 4.04 10.91
N ILE A 247 -1.84 4.68 9.80
CA ILE A 247 -0.93 5.17 8.75
C ILE A 247 -0.44 6.58 9.08
N THR A 248 -1.36 7.47 9.43
CA THR A 248 -1.05 8.90 9.68
C THR A 248 -0.40 9.15 11.04
N GLY A 249 -0.60 8.25 12.01
CA GLY A 249 -0.12 8.38 13.39
C GLY A 249 -0.86 9.44 14.23
N ILE A 250 -1.88 10.12 13.68
CA ILE A 250 -2.69 11.15 14.35
C ILE A 250 -4.13 10.62 14.53
N SER A 251 -4.74 10.93 15.66
CA SER A 251 -6.14 10.63 15.93
C SER A 251 -7.07 11.32 14.93
N TYR A 252 -8.29 10.80 14.77
CA TYR A 252 -9.28 11.40 13.88
C TYR A 252 -9.55 12.88 14.21
N GLU A 253 -9.41 13.74 13.21
CA GLU A 253 -9.63 15.18 13.31
C GLU A 253 -10.57 15.67 12.20
N SER A 254 -11.87 15.73 12.48
CA SER A 254 -12.90 16.16 11.53
C SER A 254 -12.82 17.63 11.10
N TRP A 255 -11.93 18.40 11.68
CA TRP A 255 -11.70 19.83 11.43
C TRP A 255 -10.46 20.11 10.59
N HIS A 256 -9.49 19.19 10.52
CA HIS A 256 -8.18 19.42 9.92
C HIS A 256 -8.20 19.09 8.42
N PHE A 257 -8.05 20.12 7.58
CA PHE A 257 -8.03 20.02 6.13
C PHE A 257 -6.68 20.43 5.57
N ARG A 258 -6.14 19.62 4.66
CA ARG A 258 -4.88 19.84 3.97
C ARG A 258 -5.11 20.08 2.49
N TYR A 259 -4.51 21.16 1.94
CA TYR A 259 -4.52 21.43 0.51
C TYR A 259 -3.52 20.56 -0.23
N VAL A 260 -3.96 19.92 -1.30
CA VAL A 260 -3.14 19.06 -2.19
C VAL A 260 -3.41 19.33 -3.68
N GLY A 261 -4.29 20.29 -4.02
CA GLY A 261 -4.76 20.52 -5.38
C GLY A 261 -6.05 19.74 -5.71
N GLU A 262 -6.84 20.27 -6.65
CA GLU A 262 -8.20 19.75 -6.90
C GLU A 262 -8.19 18.32 -7.46
N GLU A 263 -7.33 18.01 -8.43
CA GLU A 263 -7.28 16.68 -9.06
C GLU A 263 -6.86 15.62 -8.03
N ALA A 264 -5.80 15.87 -7.28
CA ALA A 264 -5.32 14.96 -6.24
C ALA A 264 -6.34 14.82 -5.10
N ALA A 265 -6.96 15.90 -4.64
CA ALA A 265 -7.95 15.84 -3.58
C ALA A 265 -9.19 15.01 -3.96
N LYS A 266 -9.68 15.15 -5.19
CA LYS A 266 -10.80 14.35 -5.72
C LYS A 266 -10.42 12.88 -5.83
N PHE A 267 -9.26 12.59 -6.42
CA PHE A 267 -8.76 11.23 -6.55
C PHE A 267 -8.57 10.55 -5.19
N MET A 268 -7.93 11.22 -4.24
CA MET A 268 -7.72 10.68 -2.89
C MET A 268 -9.05 10.42 -2.17
N LYS A 269 -10.02 11.33 -2.30
CA LYS A 269 -11.35 11.16 -1.72
C LYS A 269 -12.11 9.98 -2.33
N GLU A 270 -12.13 9.87 -3.66
CA GLU A 270 -12.83 8.80 -4.40
C GLU A 270 -12.27 7.41 -4.07
N ASN A 271 -10.96 7.33 -3.83
CA ASN A 271 -10.26 6.08 -3.54
C ASN A 271 -9.94 5.88 -2.05
N ASN A 272 -10.48 6.71 -1.18
CA ASN A 272 -10.26 6.67 0.27
C ASN A 272 -8.78 6.62 0.67
N LEU A 273 -7.95 7.48 0.06
CA LEU A 273 -6.51 7.56 0.32
C LEU A 273 -6.19 8.72 1.27
N CYS A 274 -5.30 8.49 2.23
CA CYS A 274 -4.62 9.58 2.94
C CYS A 274 -3.39 10.06 2.13
N LEU A 275 -2.78 11.17 2.55
CA LEU A 275 -1.64 11.76 1.83
C LEU A 275 -0.43 10.81 1.78
N GLU A 276 -0.18 10.03 2.83
CA GLU A 276 0.87 9.03 2.88
C GLU A 276 0.69 7.97 1.78
N GLU A 277 -0.52 7.42 1.64
CA GLU A 277 -0.83 6.41 0.63
C GLU A 277 -0.72 6.99 -0.79
N PHE A 278 -1.21 8.20 -0.99
CA PHE A 278 -1.10 8.88 -2.29
C PHE A 278 0.36 9.12 -2.71
N VAL A 279 1.21 9.56 -1.78
CA VAL A 279 2.64 9.79 -2.07
C VAL A 279 3.35 8.48 -2.40
N GLU A 280 3.07 7.39 -1.67
CA GLU A 280 3.65 6.07 -1.97
C GLU A 280 3.13 5.52 -3.30
N LEU A 281 1.85 5.71 -3.63
CA LEU A 281 1.28 5.35 -4.92
C LEU A 281 1.96 6.09 -6.08
N ALA A 282 2.12 7.41 -5.95
CA ALA A 282 2.78 8.21 -6.98
C ALA A 282 4.25 7.79 -7.20
N LYS A 283 4.99 7.47 -6.13
CA LYS A 283 6.35 6.92 -6.24
C LYS A 283 6.38 5.58 -6.97
N ALA A 284 5.51 4.64 -6.57
CA ALA A 284 5.45 3.32 -7.17
C ALA A 284 5.08 3.39 -8.66
N GLN A 285 4.16 4.28 -9.03
CA GLN A 285 3.79 4.50 -10.43
C GLN A 285 4.97 5.05 -11.25
N GLN A 286 5.69 6.07 -10.73
CA GLN A 286 6.88 6.62 -11.40
C GLN A 286 8.00 5.58 -11.55
N GLU A 287 8.21 4.73 -10.55
CA GLU A 287 9.18 3.62 -10.64
C GLU A 287 8.79 2.59 -11.71
N GLN A 288 7.51 2.24 -11.82
CA GLN A 288 7.01 1.33 -12.85
C GLN A 288 7.16 1.93 -14.26
N GLU A 289 6.86 3.21 -14.43
CA GLU A 289 7.02 3.91 -15.70
C GLU A 289 8.49 3.93 -16.13
N ALA A 290 9.41 4.27 -15.21
CA ALA A 290 10.84 4.28 -15.48
C ALA A 290 11.39 2.89 -15.84
N LEU A 291 10.89 1.82 -15.22
CA LEU A 291 11.27 0.44 -15.57
C LEU A 291 10.79 0.05 -16.97
N LYS A 292 9.55 0.39 -17.31
CA LYS A 292 9.01 0.14 -18.66
C LYS A 292 9.80 0.87 -19.76
N GLU A 293 10.19 2.11 -19.51
CA GLU A 293 11.01 2.89 -20.44
C GLU A 293 12.41 2.25 -20.63
N ALA A 294 13.04 1.80 -19.55
CA ALA A 294 14.35 1.14 -19.59
C ALA A 294 14.34 -0.22 -20.31
N GLU A 295 13.21 -0.93 -20.31
CA GLU A 295 13.05 -2.20 -21.03
C GLU A 295 12.80 -2.02 -22.55
N MET A 296 12.40 -0.82 -22.98
CA MET A 296 12.15 -0.50 -24.39
C MET A 296 13.37 0.06 -25.12
N GLU A 297 14.43 0.46 -24.40
CA GLU A 297 15.72 0.90 -24.93
C GLU A 297 16.71 -0.27 -25.14
#